data_5a90545c4bc56406d401a5c64cf5ba39
#
_entry.id   5a90545c4bc56406d401a5c64cf5ba39
#
_cell.length_a   1.000
_cell.length_b   1.000
_cell.length_c   1.000
_cell.angle_alpha   90.00
_cell.angle_beta   90.00
_cell.angle_gamma   90.00
#
_symmetry.space_group_name_H-M   'P 1'
#
loop_
_entity.id
_entity.type
_entity.pdbx_description
1 polymer ?
#
loop_
_entity_poly.entity_id
_entity_poly.type
_entity_poly.pdbx_seq_one_letter_code
_entity_poly.pdbx_strand_id
1 'polypeptide(L)'
;MSSSAAFEVLTGNILSGLYNEGKVSPVLIAQAGQYAENVFFGKPCGLMDQMASSVGNLIFIDFADVKNPVIKKVNVNFEDFDHSLCIIDTKGSHADLTDDYAAIPEEMKKVAAYFGKEVLHQIDKNEFYIHIPEIRKVAGDRAVLRAMHWFEETDRVIDQVNALEKGDFEGFKSLIKASGDSSFKYLQNVYSVKNLSRQEMAVGLAFSDVILKGRGVSRVHGGGFAGTIQAFVPNDIVDIYKKNMEDIFGQDACHVLKIRKYGGMKVL
;
A
#
# COMPACT_ATOMS: atom_id res chain seq x y z
N MET A 1 -0.86 -9.28 6.71
CA MET A 1 0.29 -8.49 7.23
C MET A 1 1.56 -9.28 7.00
N SER A 2 2.64 -8.63 6.62
CA SER A 2 3.93 -9.27 6.25
C SER A 2 4.66 -9.86 7.45
N SER A 3 4.40 -11.10 7.77
CA SER A 3 5.09 -11.81 8.88
C SER A 3 6.56 -12.08 8.56
N SER A 4 6.92 -12.33 7.28
CA SER A 4 8.32 -12.53 6.85
C SER A 4 9.16 -11.30 7.12
N ALA A 5 8.74 -10.12 6.65
CA ALA A 5 9.45 -8.88 6.87
C ALA A 5 9.63 -8.54 8.37
N ALA A 6 8.60 -8.79 9.18
CA ALA A 6 8.70 -8.59 10.63
C ALA A 6 9.72 -9.54 11.29
N PHE A 7 9.78 -10.80 10.85
CA PHE A 7 10.75 -11.78 11.34
C PHE A 7 12.19 -11.42 10.92
N GLU A 8 12.39 -11.04 9.66
CA GLU A 8 13.69 -10.62 9.13
C GLU A 8 14.23 -9.39 9.88
N VAL A 9 13.38 -8.39 10.09
CA VAL A 9 13.73 -7.18 10.83
C VAL A 9 14.03 -7.49 12.30
N LEU A 10 13.26 -8.38 12.95
CA LEU A 10 13.55 -8.82 14.31
C LEU A 10 14.92 -9.49 14.39
N THR A 11 15.21 -10.42 13.49
CA THR A 11 16.50 -11.11 13.40
C THR A 11 17.64 -10.11 13.18
N GLY A 12 17.49 -9.18 12.23
CA GLY A 12 18.46 -8.12 11.97
C GLY A 12 18.75 -7.25 13.20
N ASN A 13 17.72 -6.89 13.98
CA ASN A 13 17.89 -6.14 15.22
C ASN A 13 18.63 -6.94 16.31
N ILE A 14 18.33 -8.23 16.46
CA ILE A 14 19.04 -9.12 17.38
C ILE A 14 20.52 -9.21 17.01
N LEU A 15 20.83 -9.47 15.74
CA LEU A 15 22.22 -9.55 15.26
C LEU A 15 22.96 -8.21 15.42
N SER A 16 22.29 -7.09 15.13
CA SER A 16 22.85 -5.75 15.38
C SER A 16 23.20 -5.55 16.85
N GLY A 17 22.29 -5.96 17.76
CA GLY A 17 22.54 -5.86 19.20
C GLY A 17 23.70 -6.72 19.69
N LEU A 18 23.81 -7.96 19.19
CA LEU A 18 24.82 -8.91 19.62
C LEU A 18 26.22 -8.61 19.06
N TYR A 19 26.32 -8.15 17.82
CA TYR A 19 27.59 -8.06 17.10
C TYR A 19 28.00 -6.63 16.72
N ASN A 20 27.10 -5.67 16.80
CA ASN A 20 27.34 -4.28 16.33
C ASN A 20 26.83 -3.25 17.35
N GLU A 21 26.67 -3.61 18.62
CA GLU A 21 26.23 -2.71 19.69
C GLU A 21 24.88 -2.00 19.39
N GLY A 22 24.05 -2.58 18.52
CA GLY A 22 22.79 -1.98 18.09
C GLY A 22 22.94 -0.77 17.14
N LYS A 23 24.12 -0.57 16.55
CA LYS A 23 24.42 0.62 15.72
C LYS A 23 24.03 0.49 14.25
N VAL A 24 23.55 -0.69 13.78
CA VAL A 24 23.08 -0.85 12.41
C VAL A 24 21.80 -0.05 12.22
N SER A 25 21.76 0.78 11.17
CA SER A 25 20.58 1.63 10.90
C SER A 25 19.35 0.80 10.55
N PRO A 26 18.13 1.26 10.90
CA PRO A 26 16.89 0.60 10.50
C PRO A 26 16.76 0.39 8.99
N VAL A 27 17.26 1.31 8.19
CA VAL A 27 17.27 1.22 6.73
C VAL A 27 18.12 0.04 6.25
N LEU A 28 19.33 -0.09 6.79
CA LEU A 28 20.23 -1.18 6.43
C LEU A 28 19.70 -2.53 6.89
N ILE A 29 19.05 -2.61 8.06
CA ILE A 29 18.36 -3.83 8.51
C ILE A 29 17.25 -4.23 7.56
N ALA A 30 16.43 -3.26 7.10
CA ALA A 30 15.36 -3.52 6.12
C ALA A 30 15.92 -4.01 4.78
N GLN A 31 16.99 -3.38 4.27
CA GLN A 31 17.65 -3.78 3.02
C GLN A 31 18.29 -5.18 3.13
N ALA A 32 18.90 -5.50 4.27
CA ALA A 32 19.45 -6.83 4.51
C ALA A 32 18.35 -7.92 4.54
N GLY A 33 17.20 -7.64 5.16
CA GLY A 33 16.04 -8.53 5.15
C GLY A 33 15.53 -8.77 3.73
N GLN A 34 15.30 -7.72 2.95
CA GLN A 34 14.91 -7.84 1.55
C GLN A 34 15.92 -8.65 0.72
N TYR A 35 17.21 -8.39 0.92
CA TYR A 35 18.25 -9.14 0.22
C TYR A 35 18.19 -10.64 0.58
N ALA A 36 17.98 -10.96 1.86
CA ALA A 36 17.84 -12.34 2.30
C ALA A 36 16.64 -13.03 1.64
N GLU A 37 15.48 -12.37 1.60
CA GLU A 37 14.27 -12.92 0.97
C GLU A 37 14.44 -13.11 -0.55
N ASN A 38 15.00 -12.12 -1.23
CA ASN A 38 15.17 -12.16 -2.69
C ASN A 38 16.27 -13.13 -3.17
N VAL A 39 17.41 -13.16 -2.46
CA VAL A 39 18.61 -13.89 -2.95
C VAL A 39 18.70 -15.29 -2.35
N PHE A 40 18.45 -15.45 -1.04
CA PHE A 40 18.60 -16.75 -0.37
C PHE A 40 17.32 -17.59 -0.42
N PHE A 41 16.15 -16.96 -0.27
CA PHE A 41 14.87 -17.67 -0.37
C PHE A 41 14.31 -17.68 -1.78
N GLY A 42 14.84 -16.87 -2.70
CA GLY A 42 14.41 -16.81 -4.10
C GLY A 42 12.99 -16.27 -4.28
N LYS A 43 12.46 -15.54 -3.30
CA LYS A 43 11.11 -14.94 -3.34
C LYS A 43 11.23 -13.45 -3.61
N PRO A 44 10.92 -12.96 -4.82
CA PRO A 44 10.98 -11.55 -5.14
C PRO A 44 10.01 -10.73 -4.26
N CYS A 45 10.53 -9.76 -3.54
CA CYS A 45 9.73 -8.82 -2.75
C CYS A 45 10.26 -7.39 -2.89
N GLY A 46 9.36 -6.40 -2.70
CA GLY A 46 9.73 -5.00 -2.55
C GLY A 46 10.34 -4.71 -1.18
N LEU A 47 10.84 -3.49 -0.99
CA LEU A 47 11.49 -3.07 0.27
C LEU A 47 10.49 -2.46 1.28
N MET A 48 9.24 -2.23 0.89
CA MET A 48 8.27 -1.44 1.67
C MET A 48 7.97 -2.08 3.03
N ASP A 49 7.73 -3.38 3.07
CA ASP A 49 7.29 -4.08 4.29
C ASP A 49 8.42 -4.16 5.32
N GLN A 50 9.64 -4.47 4.88
CA GLN A 50 10.82 -4.47 5.75
C GLN A 50 11.11 -3.06 6.27
N MET A 51 10.95 -2.04 5.42
CA MET A 51 11.17 -0.65 5.81
C MET A 51 10.15 -0.20 6.87
N ALA A 52 8.85 -0.46 6.64
CA ALA A 52 7.81 -0.14 7.60
C ALA A 52 8.02 -0.85 8.95
N SER A 53 8.40 -2.13 8.93
CA SER A 53 8.67 -2.90 10.14
C SER A 53 9.90 -2.41 10.89
N SER A 54 10.94 -1.99 10.18
CA SER A 54 12.22 -1.57 10.77
C SER A 54 12.19 -0.15 11.31
N VAL A 55 11.59 0.79 10.58
CA VAL A 55 11.56 2.22 10.94
C VAL A 55 10.46 2.53 11.96
N GLY A 56 9.30 1.85 11.82
CA GLY A 56 8.10 2.11 12.62
C GLY A 56 7.46 3.46 12.33
N ASN A 57 6.37 3.76 13.02
CA ASN A 57 5.52 4.93 12.80
C ASN A 57 4.87 4.93 11.39
N LEU A 58 4.25 6.04 11.02
CA LEU A 58 3.89 6.29 9.64
C LEU A 58 5.10 6.86 8.91
N ILE A 59 5.40 6.31 7.74
CA ILE A 59 6.55 6.72 6.93
C ILE A 59 6.14 7.02 5.50
N PHE A 60 6.74 8.05 4.93
CA PHE A 60 6.81 8.27 3.50
C PHE A 60 8.12 7.68 2.98
N ILE A 61 8.06 6.97 1.87
CA ILE A 61 9.23 6.38 1.21
C ILE A 61 9.21 6.79 -0.26
N ASP A 62 10.30 7.41 -0.72
CA ASP A 62 10.55 7.62 -2.14
C ASP A 62 11.56 6.58 -2.63
N PHE A 63 11.15 5.77 -3.59
CA PHE A 63 11.95 4.72 -4.22
C PHE A 63 12.52 5.14 -5.60
N ALA A 64 12.63 6.44 -5.89
CA ALA A 64 13.28 6.91 -7.12
C ALA A 64 14.69 6.35 -7.29
N ASP A 65 15.45 6.27 -6.19
CA ASP A 65 16.67 5.44 -6.07
C ASP A 65 16.42 4.30 -5.09
N VAL A 66 16.22 3.09 -5.61
CA VAL A 66 15.95 1.89 -4.79
C VAL A 66 17.13 1.54 -3.87
N LYS A 67 18.37 1.91 -4.26
CA LYS A 67 19.56 1.67 -3.43
C LYS A 67 19.67 2.66 -2.28
N ASN A 68 19.20 3.88 -2.48
CA ASN A 68 19.23 4.96 -1.51
C ASN A 68 17.84 5.60 -1.35
N PRO A 69 16.84 4.87 -0.84
CA PRO A 69 15.48 5.39 -0.71
C PRO A 69 15.44 6.56 0.28
N VAL A 70 14.66 7.58 -0.06
CA VAL A 70 14.40 8.70 0.84
C VAL A 70 13.27 8.33 1.78
N ILE A 71 13.51 8.40 3.09
CA ILE A 71 12.54 8.02 4.11
C ILE A 71 12.26 9.21 5.01
N LYS A 72 10.99 9.57 5.14
CA LYS A 72 10.50 10.62 6.02
C LYS A 72 9.50 10.04 7.01
N LYS A 73 9.75 10.20 8.32
CA LYS A 73 8.75 9.89 9.34
C LYS A 73 7.68 10.98 9.33
N VAL A 74 6.43 10.56 9.27
CA VAL A 74 5.27 11.46 9.40
C VAL A 74 4.78 11.35 10.84
N ASN A 75 5.05 12.39 11.63
CA ASN A 75 4.73 12.41 13.05
C ASN A 75 3.26 12.75 13.27
N VAL A 76 2.42 11.74 13.17
CA VAL A 76 0.96 11.83 13.34
C VAL A 76 0.51 10.75 14.32
N ASN A 77 -0.38 11.12 15.21
CA ASN A 77 -1.14 10.18 16.03
C ASN A 77 -2.59 10.15 15.53
N PHE A 78 -3.04 9.03 14.97
CA PHE A 78 -4.40 8.92 14.46
C PHE A 78 -5.47 8.99 15.56
N GLU A 79 -5.09 8.72 16.81
CA GLU A 79 -6.01 8.91 17.95
C GLU A 79 -6.45 10.38 18.12
N ASP A 80 -5.61 11.34 17.66
CA ASP A 80 -5.91 12.77 17.75
C ASP A 80 -7.04 13.20 16.77
N PHE A 81 -7.38 12.34 15.79
CA PHE A 81 -8.41 12.60 14.79
C PHE A 81 -9.72 11.85 15.05
N ASP A 82 -9.88 11.23 16.22
CA ASP A 82 -11.06 10.47 16.60
C ASP A 82 -11.45 9.36 15.59
N HIS A 83 -10.44 8.76 14.96
CA HIS A 83 -10.59 7.66 14.00
C HIS A 83 -9.64 6.50 14.32
N SER A 84 -10.12 5.29 14.04
CA SER A 84 -9.33 4.06 14.11
C SER A 84 -8.99 3.55 12.71
N LEU A 85 -7.78 3.03 12.55
CA LEU A 85 -7.39 2.27 11.36
C LEU A 85 -7.88 0.83 11.50
N CYS A 86 -8.72 0.39 10.58
CA CYS A 86 -9.21 -0.98 10.49
C CYS A 86 -8.63 -1.66 9.24
N ILE A 87 -8.18 -2.91 9.40
CA ILE A 87 -7.83 -3.78 8.27
C ILE A 87 -8.83 -4.93 8.25
N ILE A 88 -9.45 -5.12 7.10
CA ILE A 88 -10.48 -6.14 6.91
C ILE A 88 -9.94 -7.20 5.95
N ASP A 89 -9.82 -8.43 6.42
CA ASP A 89 -9.53 -9.60 5.60
C ASP A 89 -10.81 -10.06 4.90
N THR A 90 -10.89 -9.84 3.60
CA THR A 90 -12.07 -10.18 2.80
C THR A 90 -12.15 -11.68 2.46
N LYS A 91 -11.21 -12.49 2.95
CA LYS A 91 -11.13 -13.94 2.72
C LYS A 91 -11.03 -14.34 1.24
N GLY A 92 -10.63 -13.40 0.38
CA GLY A 92 -10.35 -13.69 -1.02
C GLY A 92 -9.10 -14.58 -1.16
N SER A 93 -9.13 -15.52 -2.11
CA SER A 93 -7.98 -16.40 -2.38
C SER A 93 -6.96 -15.70 -3.26
N HIS A 94 -5.68 -15.82 -2.92
CA HIS A 94 -4.55 -15.39 -3.73
C HIS A 94 -4.11 -16.46 -4.77
N ALA A 95 -4.77 -17.62 -4.81
CA ALA A 95 -4.48 -18.66 -5.78
C ALA A 95 -4.73 -18.13 -7.21
N ASP A 96 -3.83 -18.44 -8.13
CA ASP A 96 -3.91 -18.11 -9.56
C ASP A 96 -3.88 -16.62 -9.91
N LEU A 97 -3.46 -15.74 -8.99
CA LEU A 97 -3.37 -14.28 -9.22
C LEU A 97 -1.98 -13.80 -9.66
N THR A 98 -1.01 -14.69 -9.81
CA THR A 98 0.38 -14.33 -10.17
C THR A 98 0.45 -13.49 -11.44
N ASP A 99 -0.31 -13.85 -12.47
CA ASP A 99 -0.33 -13.11 -13.75
C ASP A 99 -0.98 -11.73 -13.59
N ASP A 100 -2.02 -11.60 -12.74
CA ASP A 100 -2.67 -10.32 -12.49
C ASP A 100 -1.72 -9.34 -11.80
N TYR A 101 -0.93 -9.83 -10.83
CA TYR A 101 0.12 -9.02 -10.18
C TYR A 101 1.25 -8.67 -11.15
N ALA A 102 1.72 -9.63 -11.95
CA ALA A 102 2.79 -9.41 -12.92
C ALA A 102 2.39 -8.42 -14.02
N ALA A 103 1.13 -8.46 -14.45
CA ALA A 103 0.62 -7.57 -15.49
C ALA A 103 0.68 -6.08 -15.13
N ILE A 104 0.62 -5.70 -13.84
CA ILE A 104 0.69 -4.29 -13.44
C ILE A 104 2.02 -3.66 -13.83
N PRO A 105 3.18 -4.13 -13.32
CA PRO A 105 4.46 -3.54 -13.68
C PRO A 105 4.82 -3.76 -15.15
N GLU A 106 4.42 -4.87 -15.77
CA GLU A 106 4.67 -5.14 -17.19
C GLU A 106 3.98 -4.12 -18.10
N GLU A 107 2.73 -3.81 -17.83
CA GLU A 107 1.98 -2.82 -18.60
C GLU A 107 2.51 -1.40 -18.38
N MET A 108 2.89 -1.04 -17.15
CA MET A 108 3.57 0.23 -16.88
C MET A 108 4.91 0.35 -17.62
N LYS A 109 5.69 -0.74 -17.69
CA LYS A 109 6.93 -0.79 -18.48
C LYS A 109 6.69 -0.66 -19.98
N LYS A 110 5.59 -1.20 -20.52
CA LYS A 110 5.24 -0.99 -21.94
C LYS A 110 5.01 0.49 -22.25
N VAL A 111 4.37 1.22 -21.33
CA VAL A 111 4.21 2.67 -21.46
C VAL A 111 5.57 3.37 -21.39
N ALA A 112 6.43 3.00 -20.45
CA ALA A 112 7.79 3.58 -20.36
C ALA A 112 8.62 3.31 -21.62
N ALA A 113 8.53 2.12 -22.16
CA ALA A 113 9.25 1.73 -23.38
C ALA A 113 8.86 2.57 -24.60
N TYR A 114 7.61 3.05 -24.71
CA TYR A 114 7.19 3.99 -25.76
C TYR A 114 8.05 5.27 -25.77
N PHE A 115 8.49 5.74 -24.60
CA PHE A 115 9.38 6.90 -24.44
C PHE A 115 10.88 6.52 -24.43
N GLY A 116 11.24 5.26 -24.71
CA GLY A 116 12.62 4.78 -24.61
C GLY A 116 13.15 4.77 -23.16
N LYS A 117 12.25 4.61 -22.19
CA LYS A 117 12.55 4.59 -20.75
C LYS A 117 12.29 3.20 -20.17
N GLU A 118 12.88 2.94 -19.01
CA GLU A 118 12.71 1.66 -18.29
C GLU A 118 11.51 1.70 -17.33
N VAL A 119 11.25 2.87 -16.71
CA VAL A 119 10.21 3.05 -15.71
C VAL A 119 9.50 4.40 -15.88
N LEU A 120 8.27 4.51 -15.38
CA LEU A 120 7.44 5.72 -15.50
C LEU A 120 8.04 6.94 -14.83
N HIS A 121 8.81 6.77 -13.74
CA HIS A 121 9.48 7.87 -13.04
C HIS A 121 10.41 8.71 -13.95
N GLN A 122 10.90 8.14 -15.04
CA GLN A 122 11.80 8.80 -15.99
C GLN A 122 11.07 9.63 -17.06
N ILE A 123 9.74 9.71 -16.97
CA ILE A 123 8.88 10.38 -17.97
C ILE A 123 8.24 11.60 -17.34
N ASP A 124 8.23 12.71 -18.09
CA ASP A 124 7.44 13.88 -17.69
C ASP A 124 5.95 13.58 -17.78
N LYS A 125 5.21 13.94 -16.73
CA LYS A 125 3.77 13.68 -16.62
C LYS A 125 2.97 14.31 -17.76
N ASN A 126 3.32 15.54 -18.17
CA ASN A 126 2.60 16.24 -19.22
C ASN A 126 2.87 15.59 -20.58
N GLU A 127 4.12 15.16 -20.83
CA GLU A 127 4.46 14.42 -22.04
C GLU A 127 3.66 13.11 -22.14
N PHE A 128 3.52 12.38 -21.03
CA PHE A 128 2.67 11.18 -21.00
C PHE A 128 1.24 11.50 -21.44
N TYR A 129 0.62 12.55 -20.86
CA TYR A 129 -0.77 12.90 -21.20
C TYR A 129 -0.96 13.33 -22.66
N ILE A 130 0.01 14.05 -23.23
CA ILE A 130 -0.04 14.47 -24.64
C ILE A 130 0.00 13.25 -25.58
N HIS A 131 0.74 12.20 -25.24
CA HIS A 131 0.94 11.03 -26.09
C HIS A 131 -0.04 9.89 -25.85
N ILE A 132 -1.06 10.06 -25.01
CA ILE A 132 -2.06 9.01 -24.75
C ILE A 132 -2.66 8.41 -26.03
N PRO A 133 -3.02 9.18 -27.08
CA PRO A 133 -3.59 8.61 -28.30
C PRO A 133 -2.67 7.60 -29.01
N GLU A 134 -1.36 7.83 -28.97
CA GLU A 134 -0.35 6.97 -29.58
C GLU A 134 -0.02 5.78 -28.68
N ILE A 135 0.14 6.01 -27.38
CA ILE A 135 0.45 4.97 -26.38
C ILE A 135 -0.66 3.90 -26.37
N ARG A 136 -1.94 4.32 -26.47
CA ARG A 136 -3.07 3.39 -26.53
C ARG A 136 -2.94 2.36 -27.67
N LYS A 137 -2.39 2.78 -28.82
CA LYS A 137 -2.24 1.92 -30.00
C LYS A 137 -1.16 0.86 -29.82
N VAL A 138 -0.12 1.15 -29.04
CA VAL A 138 1.03 0.26 -28.87
C VAL A 138 1.04 -0.51 -27.55
N ALA A 139 0.56 0.10 -26.46
CA ALA A 139 0.56 -0.51 -25.13
C ALA A 139 -0.83 -1.00 -24.68
N GLY A 140 -1.90 -0.49 -25.28
CA GLY A 140 -3.29 -0.81 -24.95
C GLY A 140 -3.87 0.10 -23.87
N ASP A 141 -5.21 0.11 -23.78
CA ASP A 141 -5.96 1.02 -22.89
C ASP A 141 -5.66 0.78 -21.40
N ARG A 142 -5.57 -0.48 -20.98
CA ARG A 142 -5.30 -0.81 -19.57
C ARG A 142 -3.92 -0.37 -19.13
N ALA A 143 -2.92 -0.47 -19.99
CA ALA A 143 -1.57 0.04 -19.70
C ALA A 143 -1.56 1.56 -19.48
N VAL A 144 -2.33 2.30 -20.32
CA VAL A 144 -2.50 3.75 -20.14
C VAL A 144 -3.19 4.07 -18.81
N LEU A 145 -4.28 3.37 -18.47
CA LEU A 145 -4.99 3.58 -17.19
C LEU A 145 -4.08 3.32 -16.00
N ARG A 146 -3.28 2.25 -16.02
CA ARG A 146 -2.32 1.92 -14.97
C ARG A 146 -1.21 2.97 -14.84
N ALA A 147 -0.73 3.50 -15.96
CA ALA A 147 0.22 4.62 -15.94
C ALA A 147 -0.41 5.90 -15.39
N MET A 148 -1.66 6.24 -15.76
CA MET A 148 -2.40 7.35 -15.16
C MET A 148 -2.52 7.19 -13.64
N HIS A 149 -2.87 5.99 -13.17
CA HIS A 149 -2.89 5.71 -11.73
C HIS A 149 -1.56 6.04 -11.08
N TRP A 150 -0.45 5.56 -11.69
CA TRP A 150 0.89 5.75 -11.14
C TRP A 150 1.25 7.23 -11.01
N PHE A 151 1.05 8.04 -12.05
CA PHE A 151 1.34 9.48 -12.02
C PHE A 151 0.49 10.21 -10.98
N GLU A 152 -0.82 9.96 -10.97
CA GLU A 152 -1.73 10.61 -10.03
C GLU A 152 -1.50 10.16 -8.57
N GLU A 153 -1.17 8.89 -8.37
CA GLU A 153 -0.92 8.35 -7.02
C GLU A 153 0.39 8.86 -6.44
N THR A 154 1.42 9.05 -7.27
CA THR A 154 2.71 9.61 -6.84
C THR A 154 2.54 11.03 -6.30
N ASP A 155 1.78 11.88 -6.98
CA ASP A 155 1.46 13.23 -6.50
C ASP A 155 0.59 13.18 -5.23
N ARG A 156 -0.42 12.31 -5.23
CA ARG A 156 -1.37 12.15 -4.12
C ARG A 156 -0.69 11.74 -2.80
N VAL A 157 0.34 10.91 -2.86
CA VAL A 157 1.10 10.52 -1.66
C VAL A 157 1.77 11.72 -1.00
N ILE A 158 2.31 12.65 -1.79
CA ILE A 158 2.89 13.90 -1.28
C ILE A 158 1.80 14.76 -0.61
N ASP A 159 0.63 14.87 -1.24
CA ASP A 159 -0.50 15.61 -0.70
C ASP A 159 -1.04 14.98 0.59
N GLN A 160 -1.07 13.66 0.69
CA GLN A 160 -1.45 12.94 1.92
C GLN A 160 -0.51 13.27 3.08
N VAL A 161 0.81 13.27 2.84
CA VAL A 161 1.79 13.66 3.84
C VAL A 161 1.58 15.11 4.29
N ASN A 162 1.40 16.02 3.33
CA ASN A 162 1.17 17.44 3.61
C ASN A 162 -0.12 17.67 4.41
N ALA A 163 -1.20 16.96 4.10
CA ALA A 163 -2.47 17.04 4.83
C ALA A 163 -2.29 16.59 6.28
N LEU A 164 -1.64 15.45 6.49
CA LEU A 164 -1.38 14.92 7.84
C LEU A 164 -0.48 15.86 8.66
N GLU A 165 0.59 16.39 8.09
CA GLU A 165 1.49 17.34 8.78
C GLU A 165 0.82 18.65 9.17
N LYS A 166 -0.22 19.06 8.43
CA LYS A 166 -1.05 20.24 8.74
C LYS A 166 -2.20 19.94 9.71
N GLY A 167 -2.41 18.68 10.06
CA GLY A 167 -3.58 18.25 10.85
C GLY A 167 -4.89 18.27 10.07
N ASP A 168 -4.84 18.37 8.74
CA ASP A 168 -6.01 18.34 7.85
C ASP A 168 -6.44 16.89 7.59
N PHE A 169 -7.14 16.31 8.55
CA PHE A 169 -7.58 14.91 8.43
C PHE A 169 -8.72 14.74 7.42
N GLU A 170 -9.59 15.75 7.22
CA GLU A 170 -10.63 15.69 6.19
C GLU A 170 -10.02 15.69 4.79
N GLY A 171 -9.01 16.54 4.55
CA GLY A 171 -8.21 16.52 3.33
C GLY A 171 -7.53 15.17 3.13
N PHE A 172 -6.92 14.62 4.17
CA PHE A 172 -6.32 13.26 4.12
C PHE A 172 -7.35 12.19 3.75
N LYS A 173 -8.52 12.15 4.38
CA LYS A 173 -9.60 11.19 4.04
C LYS A 173 -10.04 11.32 2.58
N SER A 174 -10.18 12.55 2.10
CA SER A 174 -10.53 12.82 0.70
C SER A 174 -9.48 12.26 -0.27
N LEU A 175 -8.20 12.39 0.06
CA LEU A 175 -7.09 11.84 -0.73
C LEU A 175 -7.05 10.30 -0.67
N ILE A 176 -7.35 9.69 0.48
CA ILE A 176 -7.49 8.23 0.62
C ILE A 176 -8.65 7.72 -0.24
N LYS A 177 -9.79 8.42 -0.25
CA LYS A 177 -10.91 8.07 -1.13
C LYS A 177 -10.53 8.15 -2.60
N ALA A 178 -9.90 9.24 -3.02
CA ALA A 178 -9.43 9.43 -4.39
C ALA A 178 -8.42 8.34 -4.81
N SER A 179 -7.55 7.89 -3.88
CA SER A 179 -6.63 6.77 -4.09
C SER A 179 -7.40 5.45 -4.28
N GLY A 180 -8.43 5.19 -3.47
CA GLY A 180 -9.29 4.01 -3.60
C GLY A 180 -10.06 4.00 -4.94
N ASP A 181 -10.64 5.14 -5.32
CA ASP A 181 -11.35 5.31 -6.58
C ASP A 181 -10.40 5.12 -7.79
N SER A 182 -9.16 5.62 -7.68
CA SER A 182 -8.11 5.43 -8.68
C SER A 182 -7.66 3.97 -8.79
N SER A 183 -7.52 3.27 -7.67
CA SER A 183 -7.26 1.83 -7.65
C SER A 183 -8.34 1.05 -8.38
N PHE A 184 -9.61 1.36 -8.11
CA PHE A 184 -10.74 0.69 -8.76
C PHE A 184 -10.82 1.01 -10.26
N LYS A 185 -10.77 2.31 -10.60
CA LYS A 185 -11.05 2.80 -11.95
C LYS A 185 -9.86 2.67 -12.91
N TYR A 186 -8.64 2.95 -12.43
CA TYR A 186 -7.45 3.06 -13.27
C TYR A 186 -6.50 1.87 -13.09
N LEU A 187 -6.07 1.55 -11.87
CA LEU A 187 -5.18 0.42 -11.62
C LEU A 187 -5.87 -0.91 -11.88
N GLN A 188 -7.16 -0.99 -11.60
CA GLN A 188 -8.01 -2.18 -11.78
C GLN A 188 -7.46 -3.39 -11.01
N ASN A 189 -7.18 -3.18 -9.72
CA ASN A 189 -6.63 -4.20 -8.82
C ASN A 189 -7.59 -4.60 -7.70
N VAL A 190 -8.91 -4.34 -7.85
CA VAL A 190 -9.89 -4.69 -6.82
C VAL A 190 -10.38 -6.13 -6.96
N TYR A 191 -10.45 -6.64 -8.18
CA TYR A 191 -10.78 -8.03 -8.48
C TYR A 191 -10.09 -8.49 -9.76
N SER A 192 -9.93 -9.83 -9.92
CA SER A 192 -9.41 -10.41 -11.15
C SER A 192 -10.52 -10.58 -12.19
N VAL A 193 -10.23 -10.21 -13.44
CA VAL A 193 -11.12 -10.46 -14.57
C VAL A 193 -11.23 -11.93 -14.94
N LYS A 194 -10.36 -12.79 -14.42
CA LYS A 194 -10.39 -14.25 -14.62
C LYS A 194 -11.58 -14.92 -13.93
N ASN A 195 -12.07 -14.30 -12.83
CA ASN A 195 -13.22 -14.83 -12.08
C ASN A 195 -14.14 -13.69 -11.61
N LEU A 196 -15.05 -13.28 -12.45
CA LEU A 196 -15.97 -12.19 -12.19
C LEU A 196 -17.02 -12.46 -11.10
N SER A 197 -17.22 -13.73 -10.70
CA SER A 197 -18.10 -14.09 -9.58
C SER A 197 -17.47 -13.93 -8.19
N ARG A 198 -16.15 -13.74 -8.13
CA ARG A 198 -15.37 -13.62 -6.89
C ARG A 198 -14.82 -12.19 -6.78
N GLN A 199 -15.53 -11.34 -6.06
CA GLN A 199 -15.20 -9.91 -5.92
C GLN A 199 -15.29 -9.49 -4.44
N GLU A 200 -14.70 -10.26 -3.56
CA GLU A 200 -14.79 -10.09 -2.11
C GLU A 200 -14.33 -8.69 -1.66
N MET A 201 -13.23 -8.16 -2.23
CA MET A 201 -12.77 -6.82 -1.91
C MET A 201 -13.75 -5.74 -2.39
N ALA A 202 -14.34 -5.89 -3.58
CA ALA A 202 -15.35 -4.95 -4.07
C ALA A 202 -16.58 -4.92 -3.16
N VAL A 203 -17.03 -6.09 -2.68
CA VAL A 203 -18.11 -6.19 -1.68
C VAL A 203 -17.72 -5.46 -0.39
N GLY A 204 -16.50 -5.71 0.12
CA GLY A 204 -16.01 -5.07 1.33
C GLY A 204 -15.95 -3.55 1.22
N LEU A 205 -15.45 -3.01 0.09
CA LEU A 205 -15.39 -1.58 -0.18
C LEU A 205 -16.79 -0.95 -0.27
N ALA A 206 -17.67 -1.55 -1.07
CA ALA A 206 -19.04 -1.05 -1.23
C ALA A 206 -19.81 -1.07 0.09
N PHE A 207 -19.65 -2.12 0.90
CA PHE A 207 -20.30 -2.20 2.19
C PHE A 207 -19.69 -1.25 3.23
N SER A 208 -18.38 -1.01 3.15
CA SER A 208 -17.74 0.06 3.93
C SER A 208 -18.38 1.43 3.66
N ASP A 209 -18.58 1.77 2.39
CA ASP A 209 -19.22 3.05 2.02
C ASP A 209 -20.65 3.17 2.61
N VAL A 210 -21.42 2.08 2.62
CA VAL A 210 -22.77 2.04 3.23
C VAL A 210 -22.73 2.27 4.73
N ILE A 211 -21.77 1.69 5.45
CA ILE A 211 -21.67 1.84 6.91
C ILE A 211 -21.11 3.20 7.27
N LEU A 212 -20.05 3.62 6.59
CA LEU A 212 -19.29 4.84 6.93
C LEU A 212 -20.04 6.12 6.55
N LYS A 213 -20.92 6.09 5.55
CA LYS A 213 -21.76 7.22 5.12
C LYS A 213 -21.00 8.54 4.96
N GLY A 214 -19.79 8.46 4.43
CA GLY A 214 -18.90 9.62 4.24
C GLY A 214 -18.20 10.13 5.49
N ARG A 215 -18.47 9.60 6.67
CA ARG A 215 -17.78 9.98 7.93
C ARG A 215 -16.38 9.37 8.01
N GLY A 216 -16.19 8.20 7.45
CA GLY A 216 -14.93 7.51 7.29
C GLY A 216 -14.64 7.21 5.83
N VAL A 217 -13.56 6.49 5.56
CA VAL A 217 -13.11 6.17 4.21
C VAL A 217 -12.46 4.79 4.16
N SER A 218 -12.60 4.10 3.03
CA SER A 218 -11.94 2.81 2.79
C SER A 218 -11.25 2.77 1.43
N ARG A 219 -10.27 1.88 1.32
CA ARG A 219 -9.58 1.58 0.06
C ARG A 219 -8.96 0.18 0.09
N VAL A 220 -8.49 -0.28 -1.07
CA VAL A 220 -7.64 -1.47 -1.17
C VAL A 220 -6.40 -1.31 -0.29
N HIS A 221 -6.02 -2.36 0.43
CA HIS A 221 -4.79 -2.44 1.18
C HIS A 221 -3.83 -3.44 0.51
N GLY A 222 -2.60 -2.98 0.19
CA GLY A 222 -1.61 -3.79 -0.51
C GLY A 222 -1.86 -3.91 -2.01
N GLY A 223 -1.45 -5.03 -2.61
CA GLY A 223 -1.46 -5.25 -4.07
C GLY A 223 -2.83 -5.40 -4.71
N GLY A 224 -3.85 -5.69 -3.95
CA GLY A 224 -5.20 -5.87 -4.46
C GLY A 224 -5.51 -7.28 -4.96
N PHE A 225 -6.48 -7.40 -5.86
CA PHE A 225 -7.08 -8.59 -6.45
C PHE A 225 -7.71 -9.56 -5.46
N ALA A 226 -7.13 -9.75 -4.28
CA ALA A 226 -7.62 -10.48 -3.12
C ALA A 226 -6.99 -9.94 -1.83
N GLY A 227 -7.40 -10.45 -0.69
CA GLY A 227 -6.79 -10.15 0.61
C GLY A 227 -7.53 -9.07 1.38
N THR A 228 -6.93 -7.90 1.58
CA THR A 228 -7.41 -6.96 2.58
C THR A 228 -7.80 -5.60 2.01
N ILE A 229 -8.76 -4.96 2.67
CA ILE A 229 -9.05 -3.53 2.55
C ILE A 229 -8.67 -2.83 3.84
N GLN A 230 -8.35 -1.54 3.77
CA GLN A 230 -8.16 -0.68 4.93
C GLN A 230 -9.28 0.34 5.02
N ALA A 231 -9.64 0.72 6.24
CA ALA A 231 -10.61 1.77 6.50
C ALA A 231 -10.17 2.66 7.67
N PHE A 232 -10.42 3.96 7.55
CA PHE A 232 -10.37 4.91 8.64
C PHE A 232 -11.80 5.13 9.15
N VAL A 233 -12.08 4.61 10.33
CA VAL A 233 -13.43 4.51 10.90
C VAL A 233 -13.56 5.44 12.10
N PRO A 234 -14.61 6.30 12.17
CA PRO A 234 -14.87 7.09 13.37
C PRO A 234 -14.98 6.21 14.62
N ASN A 235 -14.37 6.63 15.72
CA ASN A 235 -14.30 5.82 16.94
C ASN A 235 -15.67 5.48 17.53
N ASP A 236 -16.68 6.37 17.38
CA ASP A 236 -18.04 6.15 17.86
C ASP A 236 -18.81 5.03 17.13
N ILE A 237 -18.34 4.59 15.95
CA ILE A 237 -18.97 3.52 15.18
C ILE A 237 -18.04 2.33 14.92
N VAL A 238 -16.81 2.30 15.49
CA VAL A 238 -15.82 1.28 15.18
C VAL A 238 -16.31 -0.14 15.52
N ASP A 239 -17.00 -0.32 16.64
CA ASP A 239 -17.54 -1.61 17.05
C ASP A 239 -18.67 -2.08 16.11
N ILE A 240 -19.51 -1.16 15.68
CA ILE A 240 -20.57 -1.43 14.71
C ILE A 240 -19.96 -1.79 13.36
N TYR A 241 -18.96 -1.05 12.91
CA TYR A 241 -18.24 -1.33 11.67
C TYR A 241 -17.59 -2.71 11.71
N LYS A 242 -16.84 -3.00 12.80
CA LYS A 242 -16.19 -4.31 12.98
C LYS A 242 -17.22 -5.43 12.92
N LYS A 243 -18.29 -5.35 13.71
CA LYS A 243 -19.35 -6.36 13.73
C LYS A 243 -19.93 -6.60 12.33
N ASN A 244 -20.28 -5.54 11.61
CA ASN A 244 -20.87 -5.67 10.28
C ASN A 244 -19.91 -6.32 9.28
N MET A 245 -18.61 -6.00 9.33
CA MET A 245 -17.61 -6.64 8.47
C MET A 245 -17.41 -8.11 8.83
N GLU A 246 -17.43 -8.46 10.11
CA GLU A 246 -17.33 -9.84 10.58
C GLU A 246 -18.58 -10.67 10.27
N ASP A 247 -19.76 -10.06 10.24
CA ASP A 247 -21.01 -10.72 9.80
C ASP A 247 -20.92 -11.15 8.32
N ILE A 248 -20.15 -10.42 7.47
CA ILE A 248 -19.95 -10.75 6.05
C ILE A 248 -18.78 -11.71 5.82
N PHE A 249 -17.63 -11.40 6.42
CA PHE A 249 -16.37 -12.09 6.11
C PHE A 249 -15.95 -13.14 7.15
N GLY A 250 -16.74 -13.29 8.21
CA GLY A 250 -16.49 -14.24 9.28
C GLY A 250 -15.79 -13.60 10.49
N GLN A 251 -15.82 -14.35 11.58
CA GLN A 251 -15.19 -13.92 12.84
C GLN A 251 -13.72 -13.59 12.64
N ASP A 252 -13.23 -12.56 13.34
CA ASP A 252 -11.86 -12.05 13.28
C ASP A 252 -11.43 -11.57 11.89
N ALA A 253 -12.36 -11.24 10.99
CA ALA A 253 -12.04 -10.65 9.70
C ALA A 253 -11.65 -9.16 9.82
N CYS A 254 -12.11 -8.44 10.85
CA CYS A 254 -11.83 -7.03 11.03
C CYS A 254 -10.90 -6.78 12.23
N HIS A 255 -9.72 -6.23 11.95
CA HIS A 255 -8.71 -5.90 12.95
C HIS A 255 -8.64 -4.39 13.13
N VAL A 256 -8.90 -3.91 14.34
CA VAL A 256 -8.66 -2.51 14.72
C VAL A 256 -7.20 -2.38 15.13
N LEU A 257 -6.45 -1.54 14.43
CA LEU A 257 -5.00 -1.43 14.58
C LEU A 257 -4.60 -0.09 15.20
N LYS A 258 -3.46 -0.13 15.90
CA LYS A 258 -2.70 1.05 16.31
C LYS A 258 -1.36 1.06 15.60
N ILE A 259 -0.99 2.20 15.05
CA ILE A 259 0.34 2.36 14.44
C ILE A 259 1.37 2.47 15.55
N ARG A 260 2.30 1.51 15.59
CA ARG A 260 3.34 1.50 16.59
C ARG A 260 4.40 2.57 16.29
N LYS A 261 4.71 3.40 17.27
CA LYS A 261 5.66 4.51 17.16
C LYS A 261 7.09 4.07 16.80
N TYR A 262 7.47 2.86 17.21
CA TYR A 262 8.83 2.34 17.06
C TYR A 262 8.85 1.11 16.16
N GLY A 263 9.89 0.97 15.34
CA GLY A 263 10.23 -0.24 14.61
C GLY A 263 10.80 -1.33 15.49
N GLY A 264 11.72 -2.14 14.94
CA GLY A 264 12.48 -3.10 15.73
C GLY A 264 13.37 -2.38 16.74
N MET A 265 13.29 -2.73 18.03
CA MET A 265 14.08 -2.10 19.09
C MET A 265 14.35 -3.06 20.24
N LYS A 266 15.45 -2.81 20.97
CA LYS A 266 15.73 -3.48 22.23
C LYS A 266 14.75 -2.96 23.30
N VAL A 267 14.14 -3.86 24.07
CA VAL A 267 13.13 -3.54 25.10
C VAL A 267 13.72 -3.62 26.51
N LEU A 268 14.78 -4.40 26.73
CA LEU A 268 15.47 -4.62 28.03
C LEU A 268 16.97 -4.32 27.91
#